data_b47b49b624b0b6bd5ace7c0c99088eec
#
_entry.id   b47b49b624b0b6bd5ace7c0c99088eec
#
_cell.length_a   1.000
_cell.length_b   1.000
_cell.length_c   1.000
_cell.angle_alpha   90.00
_cell.angle_beta   90.00
_cell.angle_gamma   90.00
#
_symmetry.space_group_name_H-M   'P 1'
#
loop_
_entity.id
_entity.type
_entity.pdbx_description
1 polymer ?
#
loop_
_entity_poly.entity_id
_entity_poly.type
_entity_poly.pdbx_seq_one_letter_code
_entity_poly.pdbx_strand_id
1 'polypeptide(L)'
;MSADGHSGMDGDDHTHDGELSQPADGSGDIRPAETRDRTEYYEALGATDQQPASADGHPRHTADGPPSSSAWEEVSEEDRASRPGADSLCLSPERATHILDGDQWGGGHRPGTGRPEKTEFPASWDDSRIVDHITDVARSPDVPPVLQPNHRWRVLGERDGVGITVIVQPDGKIWAAWPEEGSPGVIRNPKEGQQ
;
A
#
# COMPACT_ATOMS: atom_id res chain seq x y z
N MET A 1 60.65 -19.72 -43.67
CA MET A 1 61.61 -19.15 -42.76
C MET A 1 60.89 -19.06 -41.41
N SER A 2 61.02 -20.10 -40.58
CA SER A 2 62.00 -20.23 -39.51
C SER A 2 61.81 -19.17 -38.46
N ALA A 3 61.65 -19.42 -37.20
CA ALA A 3 61.91 -20.52 -36.28
C ALA A 3 61.32 -20.06 -34.94
N ASP A 4 60.71 -20.92 -34.13
CA ASP A 4 61.31 -21.59 -32.98
C ASP A 4 61.54 -20.71 -31.73
N GLY A 5 61.10 -21.25 -30.61
CA GLY A 5 61.72 -21.04 -29.31
C GLY A 5 60.66 -20.94 -28.24
N HIS A 6 60.27 -21.97 -27.60
CA HIS A 6 60.81 -22.76 -26.49
C HIS A 6 60.68 -22.13 -25.12
N SER A 7 60.04 -22.90 -24.26
CA SER A 7 60.41 -23.22 -22.84
C SER A 7 60.07 -22.21 -21.81
N GLY A 8 59.52 -22.51 -20.69
CA GLY A 8 59.41 -23.72 -19.91
C GLY A 8 59.14 -23.37 -18.47
N MET A 9 58.75 -24.35 -17.75
CA MET A 9 59.02 -24.63 -16.33
C MET A 9 58.25 -23.74 -15.32
N ASP A 10 57.39 -24.46 -14.67
CA ASP A 10 57.56 -25.14 -13.37
C ASP A 10 57.21 -24.25 -12.17
N GLY A 11 56.31 -24.81 -11.44
CA GLY A 11 56.42 -24.99 -10.01
C GLY A 11 55.67 -23.97 -9.19
N ASP A 12 54.66 -24.31 -8.56
CA ASP A 12 54.67 -24.69 -7.16
C ASP A 12 53.25 -24.96 -6.65
N ASP A 13 53.16 -26.22 -6.34
CA ASP A 13 52.21 -26.83 -5.44
C ASP A 13 52.23 -26.10 -4.08
N HIS A 14 51.16 -25.45 -3.72
CA HIS A 14 50.86 -25.07 -2.35
C HIS A 14 49.47 -25.54 -1.99
N THR A 15 49.43 -26.82 -1.62
CA THR A 15 48.43 -27.36 -0.70
C THR A 15 48.37 -26.48 0.55
N HIS A 16 47.27 -25.73 0.69
CA HIS A 16 46.86 -25.18 1.97
C HIS A 16 45.56 -25.84 2.40
N ASP A 17 45.73 -26.86 3.23
CA ASP A 17 44.71 -27.36 4.13
C ASP A 17 44.23 -26.22 5.02
N GLY A 18 43.11 -25.67 4.69
CA GLY A 18 42.39 -24.64 5.44
C GLY A 18 41.05 -25.18 5.87
N GLU A 19 41.11 -25.89 6.96
CA GLU A 19 40.10 -26.02 8.02
C GLU A 19 38.71 -25.56 7.67
N LEU A 20 37.82 -26.54 7.52
CA LEU A 20 36.35 -26.40 7.49
C LEU A 20 35.86 -25.82 8.81
N SER A 21 35.75 -24.51 8.88
CA SER A 21 34.92 -23.85 9.87
C SER A 21 33.49 -23.89 9.41
N GLN A 22 32.72 -24.79 10.02
CA GLN A 22 31.29 -24.82 9.92
C GLN A 22 30.73 -23.47 10.44
N PRO A 23 29.86 -22.80 9.68
CA PRO A 23 29.02 -21.76 10.29
C PRO A 23 27.98 -22.44 11.18
N ALA A 24 27.95 -21.97 12.42
CA ALA A 24 26.97 -22.34 13.42
C ALA A 24 25.54 -22.24 12.87
N ASP A 25 24.81 -23.33 13.05
CA ASP A 25 23.35 -23.37 12.96
C ASP A 25 22.74 -22.35 13.90
N GLY A 26 22.56 -21.17 13.40
CA GLY A 26 21.65 -20.19 13.95
C GLY A 26 20.24 -20.46 13.44
N SER A 27 19.65 -21.58 13.86
CA SER A 27 18.20 -21.74 13.83
C SER A 27 17.57 -20.70 14.76
N GLY A 28 17.61 -19.45 14.33
CA GLY A 28 16.72 -18.44 14.83
C GLY A 28 15.32 -18.80 14.34
N ASP A 29 14.58 -19.39 15.25
CA ASP A 29 13.15 -19.62 15.16
C ASP A 29 12.50 -18.24 14.86
N ILE A 30 12.37 -17.92 13.57
CA ILE A 30 11.56 -16.79 13.12
C ILE A 30 10.13 -17.27 13.35
N ARG A 31 9.64 -17.04 14.58
CA ARG A 31 8.22 -17.12 14.86
C ARG A 31 7.55 -16.19 13.84
N PRO A 32 6.61 -16.71 13.02
CA PRO A 32 5.79 -15.82 12.21
C PRO A 32 5.15 -14.83 13.19
N ALA A 33 5.31 -13.54 12.91
CA ALA A 33 4.62 -12.49 13.65
C ALA A 33 3.17 -12.92 13.77
N GLU A 34 2.70 -13.01 15.01
CA GLU A 34 1.33 -13.36 15.32
C GLU A 34 0.44 -12.58 14.37
N THR A 35 -0.34 -13.29 13.60
CA THR A 35 -1.36 -12.75 12.73
C THR A 35 -2.34 -12.05 13.66
N ARG A 36 -2.11 -10.76 13.93
CA ARG A 36 -3.13 -9.90 14.51
C ARG A 36 -4.36 -10.11 13.65
N ASP A 37 -5.47 -10.39 14.28
CA ASP A 37 -6.71 -10.60 13.55
C ASP A 37 -6.90 -9.39 12.64
N ARG A 38 -6.75 -9.64 11.34
CA ARG A 38 -6.82 -8.61 10.30
C ARG A 38 -8.12 -7.83 10.37
N THR A 39 -9.16 -8.49 10.85
CA THR A 39 -10.49 -7.92 11.02
C THR A 39 -10.46 -6.82 12.08
N GLU A 40 -9.84 -7.04 13.24
CA GLU A 40 -9.71 -6.03 14.29
C GLU A 40 -8.87 -4.81 13.86
N TYR A 41 -7.82 -5.05 13.06
CA TYR A 41 -6.99 -3.96 12.52
C TYR A 41 -7.79 -3.06 11.59
N TYR A 42 -8.58 -3.63 10.69
CA TYR A 42 -9.38 -2.86 9.75
C TYR A 42 -10.64 -2.26 10.39
N GLU A 43 -11.19 -2.88 11.43
CA GLU A 43 -12.26 -2.29 12.24
C GLU A 43 -11.80 -1.03 12.99
N ALA A 44 -10.58 -1.06 13.54
CA ALA A 44 -9.98 0.11 14.18
C ALA A 44 -9.73 1.28 13.23
N LEU A 45 -9.39 0.99 11.96
CA LEU A 45 -9.16 2.01 10.92
C LEU A 45 -10.45 2.64 10.38
N GLY A 46 -11.60 2.02 10.60
CA GLY A 46 -12.92 2.58 10.23
C GLY A 46 -13.25 3.91 10.91
N ALA A 47 -12.53 4.27 11.97
CA ALA A 47 -12.75 5.49 12.74
C ALA A 47 -12.03 6.74 12.22
N THR A 48 -11.14 6.62 11.22
CA THR A 48 -10.42 7.78 10.69
C THR A 48 -11.03 8.22 9.36
N ASP A 49 -12.06 9.06 9.47
CA ASP A 49 -12.68 9.77 8.35
C ASP A 49 -11.70 10.82 7.82
N GLN A 50 -10.82 10.43 6.88
CA GLN A 50 -10.06 11.38 6.07
C GLN A 50 -10.78 11.60 4.76
N GLN A 51 -11.98 12.14 4.85
CA GLN A 51 -12.69 12.65 3.71
C GLN A 51 -12.07 13.99 3.31
N PRO A 52 -11.51 14.13 2.09
CA PRO A 52 -11.15 15.45 1.61
C PRO A 52 -12.43 16.29 1.56
N ALA A 53 -12.35 17.50 2.12
CA ALA A 53 -13.46 18.44 2.14
C ALA A 53 -14.04 18.58 0.74
N SER A 54 -15.29 18.15 0.57
CA SER A 54 -16.04 18.35 -0.68
C SER A 54 -16.18 19.84 -0.93
N ALA A 55 -15.66 20.31 -2.07
CA ALA A 55 -15.79 21.68 -2.53
C ALA A 55 -17.20 22.02 -3.07
N ASP A 56 -18.18 21.16 -2.82
CA ASP A 56 -19.57 21.40 -3.17
C ASP A 56 -20.34 21.72 -1.89
N GLY A 57 -20.79 22.98 -1.80
CA GLY A 57 -21.45 23.57 -0.65
C GLY A 57 -22.77 22.95 -0.23
N HIS A 58 -22.71 21.73 0.29
CA HIS A 58 -23.85 21.08 0.94
C HIS A 58 -23.75 21.27 2.45
N PRO A 59 -24.85 21.56 3.15
CA PRO A 59 -24.85 21.86 4.57
C PRO A 59 -24.30 20.69 5.37
N ARG A 60 -23.37 21.02 6.29
CA ARG A 60 -22.84 20.07 7.27
C ARG A 60 -23.98 19.55 8.15
N HIS A 61 -24.35 18.30 7.96
CA HIS A 61 -25.09 17.60 8.99
C HIS A 61 -24.11 17.21 10.10
N THR A 62 -24.20 17.90 11.21
CA THR A 62 -23.60 17.49 12.46
C THR A 62 -24.38 16.28 12.96
N ALA A 63 -23.88 15.08 12.70
CA ALA A 63 -24.33 13.88 13.36
C ALA A 63 -23.34 13.58 14.48
N ASP A 64 -23.78 13.84 15.71
CA ASP A 64 -23.07 13.51 16.93
C ASP A 64 -22.93 11.99 17.10
N GLY A 65 -21.70 11.55 17.36
CA GLY A 65 -21.37 10.22 17.87
C GLY A 65 -20.65 9.32 16.87
N PRO A 66 -19.71 8.49 17.37
CA PRO A 66 -19.11 7.46 16.54
C PRO A 66 -20.19 6.47 16.10
N PRO A 67 -20.20 6.04 14.83
CA PRO A 67 -21.15 5.01 14.39
C PRO A 67 -20.91 3.74 15.21
N SER A 68 -21.98 3.21 15.77
CA SER A 68 -21.92 1.95 16.53
C SER A 68 -21.41 0.85 15.58
N SER A 69 -20.62 -0.07 16.12
CA SER A 69 -19.99 -1.18 15.40
C SER A 69 -20.96 -2.09 14.59
N SER A 70 -22.25 -1.89 14.73
CA SER A 70 -23.30 -2.60 13.99
C SER A 70 -23.64 -1.99 12.61
N ALA A 71 -23.09 -0.82 12.28
CA ALA A 71 -23.36 -0.16 10.99
C ALA A 71 -22.62 -0.83 9.79
N TRP A 72 -21.77 -1.80 10.05
CA TRP A 72 -20.96 -2.49 9.02
C TRP A 72 -21.60 -3.78 8.49
N GLU A 73 -22.64 -4.28 9.15
CA GLU A 73 -23.20 -5.60 8.84
C GLU A 73 -24.30 -5.60 7.78
N GLU A 74 -24.77 -4.44 7.32
CA GLU A 74 -25.88 -4.38 6.36
C GLU A 74 -25.51 -3.74 5.01
N VAL A 75 -24.39 -4.19 4.40
CA VAL A 75 -24.29 -4.02 2.95
C VAL A 75 -25.23 -5.05 2.33
N SER A 76 -26.34 -4.60 1.76
CA SER A 76 -27.33 -5.48 1.15
C SER A 76 -26.67 -6.33 0.05
N GLU A 77 -27.22 -7.52 -0.22
CA GLU A 77 -26.72 -8.38 -1.30
C GLU A 77 -26.82 -7.68 -2.67
N GLU A 78 -27.79 -6.79 -2.82
CA GLU A 78 -28.00 -5.92 -3.97
C GLU A 78 -26.87 -4.89 -4.12
N ASP A 79 -26.43 -4.28 -3.03
CA ASP A 79 -25.28 -3.37 -3.03
C ASP A 79 -23.99 -4.10 -3.35
N ARG A 80 -23.78 -5.32 -2.81
CA ARG A 80 -22.63 -6.15 -3.17
C ARG A 80 -22.60 -6.50 -4.66
N ALA A 81 -23.75 -6.78 -5.24
CA ALA A 81 -23.91 -7.07 -6.67
C ALA A 81 -23.65 -5.83 -7.54
N SER A 82 -23.78 -4.62 -7.00
CA SER A 82 -23.53 -3.37 -7.73
C SER A 82 -22.06 -2.97 -7.81
N ARG A 83 -21.16 -3.69 -7.10
CA ARG A 83 -19.72 -3.42 -7.18
C ARG A 83 -19.19 -3.73 -8.58
N PRO A 84 -18.40 -2.83 -9.19
CA PRO A 84 -17.72 -3.11 -10.44
C PRO A 84 -16.87 -4.40 -10.36
N GLY A 85 -16.98 -5.26 -11.36
CA GLY A 85 -16.18 -6.48 -11.45
C GLY A 85 -14.67 -6.15 -11.56
N ALA A 86 -13.84 -7.06 -11.11
CA ALA A 86 -12.37 -6.86 -11.10
C ALA A 86 -11.79 -6.47 -12.46
N ASP A 87 -12.37 -6.99 -13.55
CA ASP A 87 -11.92 -6.70 -14.92
C ASP A 87 -12.29 -5.29 -15.41
N SER A 88 -13.29 -4.66 -14.77
CA SER A 88 -13.72 -3.29 -15.11
C SER A 88 -12.96 -2.22 -14.31
N LEU A 89 -12.16 -2.63 -13.32
CA LEU A 89 -11.40 -1.70 -12.49
C LEU A 89 -10.19 -1.14 -13.24
N CYS A 90 -10.09 0.18 -13.28
CA CYS A 90 -9.00 0.85 -13.95
C CYS A 90 -8.51 2.08 -13.18
N LEU A 91 -7.19 2.29 -13.21
CA LEU A 91 -6.54 3.50 -12.75
C LEU A 91 -6.04 4.26 -13.96
N SER A 92 -6.60 5.44 -14.22
CA SER A 92 -6.14 6.27 -15.33
C SER A 92 -4.80 6.95 -14.99
N PRO A 93 -3.99 7.32 -16.00
CA PRO A 93 -2.73 8.03 -15.78
C PRO A 93 -2.90 9.34 -14.98
N GLU A 94 -3.96 10.08 -15.24
CA GLU A 94 -4.27 11.34 -14.55
C GLU A 94 -4.57 11.08 -13.07
N ARG A 95 -5.30 9.99 -12.76
CA ARG A 95 -5.60 9.63 -11.38
C ARG A 95 -4.38 9.05 -10.68
N ALA A 96 -3.52 8.32 -11.37
CA ALA A 96 -2.24 7.90 -10.83
C ALA A 96 -1.37 9.11 -10.45
N THR A 97 -1.26 10.11 -11.33
CA THR A 97 -0.56 11.37 -11.04
C THR A 97 -1.17 12.09 -9.83
N HIS A 98 -2.51 12.19 -9.77
CA HIS A 98 -3.18 12.78 -8.61
C HIS A 98 -2.86 12.04 -7.31
N ILE A 99 -2.92 10.72 -7.30
CA ILE A 99 -2.63 9.92 -6.11
C ILE A 99 -1.16 10.11 -5.69
N LEU A 100 -0.24 10.06 -6.61
CA LEU A 100 1.19 10.13 -6.37
C LEU A 100 1.64 11.56 -6.00
N ASP A 101 1.40 12.53 -6.87
CA ASP A 101 1.93 13.89 -6.74
C ASP A 101 0.94 14.85 -6.05
N GLY A 102 -0.33 14.53 -6.17
CA GLY A 102 -1.42 15.38 -5.71
C GLY A 102 -1.61 16.64 -6.55
N ASP A 103 -2.69 17.30 -6.27
CA ASP A 103 -3.07 18.58 -6.86
C ASP A 103 -3.74 19.50 -5.81
N GLN A 104 -4.43 20.53 -6.24
CA GLN A 104 -5.18 21.43 -5.37
C GLN A 104 -6.34 20.77 -4.62
N TRP A 105 -6.76 19.56 -5.05
CA TRP A 105 -7.88 18.82 -4.50
C TRP A 105 -7.45 17.68 -3.56
N GLY A 106 -6.15 17.39 -3.45
CA GLY A 106 -5.61 16.35 -2.57
C GLY A 106 -4.61 15.44 -3.24
N GLY A 107 -4.52 14.18 -2.77
CA GLY A 107 -3.50 13.23 -3.22
C GLY A 107 -2.12 13.57 -2.67
N GLY A 108 -1.07 13.13 -3.38
CA GLY A 108 0.31 13.41 -2.98
C GLY A 108 0.84 12.41 -1.97
N HIS A 109 0.69 11.13 -2.27
CA HIS A 109 1.10 10.02 -1.43
C HIS A 109 2.42 9.37 -1.87
N ARG A 110 3.09 9.92 -2.91
CA ARG A 110 4.45 9.50 -3.29
C ARG A 110 5.43 9.84 -2.18
N PRO A 111 6.44 9.00 -1.91
CA PRO A 111 7.50 9.31 -0.95
C PRO A 111 8.18 10.64 -1.24
N GLY A 112 8.27 11.51 -0.23
CA GLY A 112 8.96 12.78 -0.32
C GLY A 112 8.13 13.95 -0.87
N THR A 113 6.82 13.80 -1.04
CA THR A 113 5.95 14.93 -1.43
C THR A 113 5.83 15.98 -0.31
N GLY A 114 5.95 15.55 0.96
CA GLY A 114 5.88 16.44 2.14
C GLY A 114 4.53 17.12 2.32
N ARG A 115 3.46 16.64 1.67
CA ARG A 115 2.16 17.29 1.76
C ARG A 115 1.59 17.20 3.16
N PRO A 116 1.18 18.33 3.75
CA PRO A 116 0.65 18.36 5.11
C PRO A 116 -0.52 17.39 5.31
N GLU A 117 -0.53 16.71 6.44
CA GLU A 117 -1.58 15.77 6.86
C GLU A 117 -1.80 14.56 5.93
N LYS A 118 -0.89 14.32 4.99
CA LYS A 118 -0.96 13.13 4.11
C LYS A 118 -0.03 12.03 4.60
N THR A 119 -0.43 10.81 4.35
CA THR A 119 0.45 9.66 4.47
C THR A 119 1.20 9.45 3.14
N GLU A 120 2.45 9.02 3.23
CA GLU A 120 3.26 8.69 2.06
C GLU A 120 3.58 7.20 2.04
N PHE A 121 3.56 6.60 0.87
CA PHE A 121 4.00 5.23 0.67
C PHE A 121 5.46 5.05 1.10
N PRO A 122 5.90 3.81 1.39
CA PRO A 122 7.28 3.56 1.78
C PRO A 122 8.28 4.09 0.73
N ALA A 123 9.36 4.72 1.19
CA ALA A 123 10.41 5.25 0.31
C ALA A 123 11.12 4.19 -0.55
N SER A 124 10.97 2.91 -0.19
CA SER A 124 11.47 1.77 -0.98
C SER A 124 10.59 1.38 -2.16
N TRP A 125 9.41 2.00 -2.31
CA TRP A 125 8.48 1.74 -3.39
C TRP A 125 8.62 2.79 -4.47
N ASP A 126 8.81 2.35 -5.70
CA ASP A 126 8.71 3.20 -6.88
C ASP A 126 7.25 3.37 -7.32
N ASP A 127 7.03 4.29 -8.25
CA ASP A 127 5.69 4.63 -8.73
C ASP A 127 4.98 3.42 -9.33
N SER A 128 5.70 2.57 -10.05
CA SER A 128 5.12 1.37 -10.68
C SER A 128 4.60 0.41 -9.61
N ARG A 129 5.42 0.15 -8.58
CA ARG A 129 5.02 -0.71 -7.46
C ARG A 129 3.81 -0.16 -6.71
N ILE A 130 3.77 1.15 -6.47
CA ILE A 130 2.63 1.80 -5.82
C ILE A 130 1.36 1.60 -6.66
N VAL A 131 1.42 1.89 -7.96
CA VAL A 131 0.29 1.74 -8.89
C VAL A 131 -0.19 0.29 -8.99
N ASP A 132 0.74 -0.65 -9.07
CA ASP A 132 0.44 -2.08 -9.13
C ASP A 132 -0.27 -2.56 -7.86
N HIS A 133 0.22 -2.16 -6.68
CA HIS A 133 -0.41 -2.51 -5.40
C HIS A 133 -1.79 -1.89 -5.23
N ILE A 134 -1.98 -0.62 -5.61
CA ILE A 134 -3.29 0.03 -5.59
C ILE A 134 -4.28 -0.73 -6.48
N THR A 135 -3.85 -1.09 -7.68
CA THR A 135 -4.69 -1.80 -8.65
C THR A 135 -5.01 -3.23 -8.16
N ASP A 136 -4.03 -3.89 -7.56
CA ASP A 136 -4.20 -5.23 -7.02
C ASP A 136 -5.14 -5.24 -5.81
N VAL A 137 -5.01 -4.30 -4.86
CA VAL A 137 -5.96 -4.14 -3.74
C VAL A 137 -7.37 -3.87 -4.26
N ALA A 138 -7.52 -3.01 -5.27
CA ALA A 138 -8.84 -2.76 -5.86
C ALA A 138 -9.47 -4.03 -6.43
N ARG A 139 -8.69 -4.91 -7.04
CA ARG A 139 -9.16 -6.15 -7.66
C ARG A 139 -9.35 -7.30 -6.68
N SER A 140 -8.45 -7.40 -5.73
CA SER A 140 -8.36 -8.50 -4.76
C SER A 140 -8.23 -7.96 -3.33
N PRO A 141 -9.30 -7.38 -2.78
CA PRO A 141 -9.28 -6.84 -1.42
C PRO A 141 -9.18 -7.95 -0.38
N ASP A 142 -8.56 -7.63 0.76
CA ASP A 142 -8.43 -8.58 1.87
C ASP A 142 -9.68 -8.67 2.73
N VAL A 143 -10.53 -7.64 2.70
CA VAL A 143 -11.81 -7.59 3.39
C VAL A 143 -12.94 -7.18 2.44
N PRO A 144 -14.20 -7.52 2.75
CA PRO A 144 -15.33 -7.12 1.91
C PRO A 144 -15.36 -5.60 1.72
N PRO A 145 -15.44 -5.09 0.48
CA PRO A 145 -15.59 -3.67 0.20
C PRO A 145 -16.86 -3.09 0.78
N VAL A 146 -16.77 -1.83 1.20
CA VAL A 146 -17.89 -1.09 1.83
C VAL A 146 -18.40 -0.02 0.87
N LEU A 147 -19.71 -0.01 0.61
CA LEU A 147 -20.36 1.06 -0.14
C LEU A 147 -20.54 2.28 0.79
N GLN A 148 -20.00 3.41 0.36
CA GLN A 148 -20.11 4.66 1.08
C GLN A 148 -21.39 5.43 0.70
N PRO A 149 -21.89 6.36 1.54
CA PRO A 149 -23.07 7.16 1.21
C PRO A 149 -22.99 7.97 -0.09
N ASN A 150 -21.78 8.25 -0.56
CA ASN A 150 -21.52 8.93 -1.83
C ASN A 150 -21.47 7.98 -3.05
N HIS A 151 -21.96 6.75 -2.88
CA HIS A 151 -21.98 5.68 -3.88
C HIS A 151 -20.60 5.25 -4.39
N ARG A 152 -19.52 5.51 -3.62
CA ARG A 152 -18.18 4.99 -3.91
C ARG A 152 -17.90 3.80 -3.04
N TRP A 153 -17.10 2.89 -3.54
CA TRP A 153 -16.63 1.73 -2.80
C TRP A 153 -15.31 2.03 -2.09
N ARG A 154 -15.29 1.84 -0.79
CA ARG A 154 -14.04 1.80 -0.02
C ARG A 154 -13.54 0.37 0.00
N VAL A 155 -12.31 0.18 -0.47
CA VAL A 155 -11.66 -1.11 -0.63
C VAL A 155 -10.38 -1.10 0.18
N LEU A 156 -10.16 -2.16 0.95
CA LEU A 156 -9.03 -2.28 1.88
C LEU A 156 -8.23 -3.54 1.56
N GLY A 157 -6.93 -3.44 1.60
CA GLY A 157 -6.03 -4.57 1.47
C GLY A 157 -4.64 -4.23 1.93
N GLU A 158 -3.83 -5.25 2.18
CA GLU A 158 -2.44 -5.13 2.57
C GLU A 158 -1.55 -5.71 1.48
N ARG A 159 -0.48 -4.98 1.14
CA ARG A 159 0.56 -5.45 0.22
C ARG A 159 1.92 -5.18 0.84
N ASP A 160 2.75 -6.20 0.89
CA ASP A 160 4.09 -6.13 1.49
C ASP A 160 4.11 -5.55 2.93
N GLY A 161 3.08 -5.85 3.72
CA GLY A 161 2.90 -5.37 5.09
C GLY A 161 2.35 -3.94 5.19
N VAL A 162 2.03 -3.30 4.07
CA VAL A 162 1.45 -1.95 4.04
C VAL A 162 -0.05 -2.04 3.78
N GLY A 163 -0.85 -1.55 4.72
CA GLY A 163 -2.29 -1.36 4.52
C GLY A 163 -2.55 -0.27 3.49
N ILE A 164 -3.47 -0.51 2.56
CA ILE A 164 -3.82 0.43 1.50
C ILE A 164 -5.34 0.57 1.44
N THR A 165 -5.82 1.80 1.52
CA THR A 165 -7.21 2.12 1.19
C THR A 165 -7.29 2.59 -0.26
N VAL A 166 -8.28 2.07 -0.98
CA VAL A 166 -8.60 2.45 -2.37
C VAL A 166 -10.07 2.85 -2.46
N ILE A 167 -10.35 3.96 -3.11
CA ILE A 167 -11.70 4.41 -3.40
C ILE A 167 -12.02 4.14 -4.87
N VAL A 168 -13.09 3.39 -5.11
CA VAL A 168 -13.53 2.99 -6.45
C VAL A 168 -14.90 3.62 -6.73
N GLN A 169 -15.05 4.20 -7.91
CA GLN A 169 -16.32 4.75 -8.40
C GLN A 169 -17.25 3.65 -8.90
N PRO A 170 -18.56 3.91 -9.01
CA PRO A 170 -19.52 2.95 -9.54
C PRO A 170 -19.22 2.47 -10.98
N ASP A 171 -18.51 3.29 -11.75
CA ASP A 171 -18.08 2.95 -13.12
C ASP A 171 -16.75 2.15 -13.19
N GLY A 172 -16.20 1.75 -12.05
CA GLY A 172 -14.96 0.98 -11.95
C GLY A 172 -13.68 1.80 -11.94
N LYS A 173 -13.75 3.12 -12.05
CA LYS A 173 -12.55 3.95 -11.98
C LYS A 173 -12.04 4.06 -10.55
N ILE A 174 -10.76 3.86 -10.37
CA ILE A 174 -10.07 4.15 -9.10
C ILE A 174 -9.98 5.66 -8.97
N TRP A 175 -10.58 6.19 -7.89
CA TRP A 175 -10.68 7.62 -7.65
C TRP A 175 -9.55 8.17 -6.79
N ALA A 176 -9.21 7.47 -5.70
CA ALA A 176 -8.18 7.84 -4.75
C ALA A 176 -7.59 6.57 -4.12
N ALA A 177 -6.37 6.69 -3.60
CA ALA A 177 -5.76 5.66 -2.78
C ALA A 177 -4.70 6.29 -1.87
N TRP A 178 -4.47 5.67 -0.71
CA TRP A 178 -3.44 6.10 0.24
C TRP A 178 -2.99 4.92 1.10
N PRO A 179 -1.75 4.96 1.62
CA PRO A 179 -1.30 3.98 2.58
C PRO A 179 -1.83 4.32 3.98
N GLU A 180 -2.16 3.29 4.73
CA GLU A 180 -2.66 3.43 6.09
C GLU A 180 -1.54 3.84 7.05
N GLU A 181 -1.85 4.82 7.91
CA GLU A 181 -0.95 5.29 8.95
C GLU A 181 -0.57 4.15 9.91
N GLY A 182 0.71 4.10 10.31
CA GLY A 182 1.23 3.04 11.18
C GLY A 182 1.73 1.80 10.45
N SER A 183 1.49 1.68 9.15
CA SER A 183 2.08 0.62 8.33
C SER A 183 3.61 0.78 8.20
N PRO A 184 4.37 -0.31 8.06
CA PRO A 184 5.81 -0.25 7.94
C PRO A 184 6.30 0.65 6.80
N GLY A 185 7.16 1.62 7.11
CA GLY A 185 7.73 2.54 6.13
C GLY A 185 6.81 3.66 5.67
N VAL A 186 5.56 3.67 6.09
CA VAL A 186 4.62 4.77 5.82
C VAL A 186 4.94 5.95 6.73
N ILE A 187 4.99 7.14 6.14
CA ILE A 187 5.24 8.40 6.85
C ILE A 187 3.95 9.21 6.87
N ARG A 188 3.59 9.74 8.04
CA ARG A 188 2.54 10.75 8.19
C ARG A 188 3.18 12.12 8.23
N ASN A 189 2.82 13.00 7.31
CA ASN A 189 3.31 14.37 7.30
C ASN A 189 2.58 15.21 8.37
N PRO A 190 3.30 16.07 9.11
CA PRO A 190 2.69 16.93 10.11
C PRO A 190 1.76 17.97 9.48
N LYS A 191 0.94 18.59 10.32
CA LYS A 191 0.15 19.75 9.90
C LYS A 191 1.07 20.91 9.51
N GLU A 192 0.60 21.74 8.59
CA GLU A 192 1.28 22.96 8.24
C GLU A 192 1.46 23.85 9.50
N GLY A 193 2.72 24.25 9.77
CA GLY A 193 3.06 25.08 10.94
C GLY A 193 3.46 24.32 12.22
N GLN A 194 3.59 23.00 12.20
CA GLN A 194 4.11 22.16 13.29
C GLN A 194 5.52 21.61 12.96
N GLN A 195 6.44 22.46 12.58
CA GLN A 195 7.87 22.10 12.44
C GLN A 195 8.67 22.68 13.59
#